data_9ca1d653929ed9ad09f2a58fd364d7f9
#
_entry.id   9ca1d653929ed9ad09f2a58fd364d7f9
#
_cell.length_a   1.000
_cell.length_b   1.000
_cell.length_c   1.000
_cell.angle_alpha   90.00
_cell.angle_beta   90.00
_cell.angle_gamma   90.00
#
_symmetry.space_group_name_H-M   'P 1'
#
loop_
_entity.id
_entity.type
_entity.pdbx_description
1 polymer ?
#
loop_
_entity_poly.entity_id
_entity_poly.type
_entity_poly.pdbx_seq_one_letter_code
_entity_poly.pdbx_strand_id
1 'polypeptide(L)'
;MRYDDYANKLFDAKCIELGYIVSTPYISSSYDKVVDANGNKMYKVQVLSTNSHHISFNTTEKPQVDFFAVLFKKKMGWFIVPNIHLNSVMRLRFGRVLRPKQYSIFLSNWNFNSM
;
A
#
# COMPACT_ATOMS: atom_id res chain seq x y z
N MET A 1 0.30 -15.06 -4.29
CA MET A 1 0.84 -13.79 -4.75
C MET A 1 2.34 -13.78 -4.67
N ARG A 2 2.94 -13.18 -5.66
CA ARG A 2 4.34 -13.15 -5.74
C ARG A 2 4.91 -11.99 -4.94
N TYR A 3 5.95 -12.24 -4.17
CA TYR A 3 6.65 -11.20 -3.44
C TYR A 3 7.44 -10.35 -4.44
N ASP A 4 7.25 -9.05 -4.38
CA ASP A 4 7.98 -8.13 -5.24
C ASP A 4 9.11 -7.52 -4.41
N ASP A 5 10.30 -8.06 -4.57
CA ASP A 5 11.45 -7.65 -3.78
C ASP A 5 11.82 -6.19 -4.01
N TYR A 6 11.72 -5.74 -5.25
CA TYR A 6 12.04 -4.36 -5.59
C TYR A 6 11.10 -3.39 -4.88
N ALA A 7 9.79 -3.63 -5.01
CA ALA A 7 8.81 -2.75 -4.37
C ALA A 7 8.94 -2.80 -2.85
N ASN A 8 9.18 -3.99 -2.29
CA ASN A 8 9.32 -4.11 -0.85
C ASN A 8 10.53 -3.35 -0.33
N LYS A 9 11.64 -3.39 -1.06
CA LYS A 9 12.82 -2.64 -0.63
C LYS A 9 12.63 -1.14 -0.75
N LEU A 10 11.93 -0.69 -1.77
CA LEU A 10 11.62 0.73 -1.90
C LEU A 10 10.68 1.19 -0.80
N PHE A 11 9.73 0.34 -0.43
CA PHE A 11 8.83 0.65 0.67
C PHE A 11 9.62 0.82 1.97
N ASP A 12 10.52 -0.10 2.26
CA ASP A 12 11.34 -0.03 3.46
C ASP A 12 12.17 1.24 3.47
N ALA A 13 12.79 1.57 2.34
CA ALA A 13 13.64 2.75 2.25
C ALA A 13 12.85 4.02 2.52
N LYS A 14 11.64 4.09 1.99
CA LYS A 14 10.80 5.26 2.20
C LYS A 14 10.38 5.38 3.66
N CYS A 15 10.02 4.28 4.29
CA CYS A 15 9.65 4.29 5.69
C CYS A 15 10.82 4.76 6.56
N ILE A 16 12.01 4.28 6.27
CA ILE A 16 13.20 4.68 7.01
C ILE A 16 13.46 6.16 6.82
N GLU A 17 13.32 6.65 5.61
CA GLU A 17 13.49 8.07 5.30
C GLU A 17 12.54 8.93 6.13
N LEU A 18 11.33 8.45 6.34
CA LEU A 18 10.32 9.17 7.10
C LEU A 18 10.46 9.01 8.61
N GLY A 19 11.42 8.21 9.05
CA GLY A 19 11.63 7.99 10.48
C GLY A 19 10.72 6.93 11.06
N TYR A 20 10.07 6.14 10.21
CA TYR A 20 9.20 5.08 10.68
C TYR A 20 10.01 3.83 10.95
N ILE A 21 9.47 2.96 11.81
CA ILE A 21 10.05 1.66 12.05
C ILE A 21 9.27 0.65 11.22
N VAL A 22 9.97 -0.09 10.37
CA VAL A 22 9.33 -1.07 9.51
C VAL A 22 9.93 -2.44 9.79
N SER A 23 9.07 -3.44 9.88
CA SER A 23 9.47 -4.81 10.14
C SER A 23 8.87 -5.73 9.08
N THR A 24 9.56 -6.83 8.80
CA THR A 24 9.06 -7.86 7.91
C THR A 24 8.69 -9.06 8.76
N PRO A 25 7.47 -9.61 8.62
CA PRO A 25 7.08 -10.78 9.40
C PRO A 25 8.01 -11.94 9.14
N TYR A 26 8.36 -12.64 10.18
CA TYR A 26 9.23 -13.80 10.08
C TYR A 26 8.55 -14.94 9.35
N ILE A 27 7.27 -15.13 9.61
CA ILE A 27 6.50 -16.20 9.00
C ILE A 27 5.65 -15.62 7.88
N SER A 28 5.48 -16.40 6.82
CA SER A 28 4.65 -15.97 5.71
C SER A 28 3.24 -15.62 6.21
N SER A 29 2.73 -14.51 5.75
CA SER A 29 1.41 -14.04 6.16
C SER A 29 0.77 -13.27 5.02
N SER A 30 -0.45 -12.79 5.25
CA SER A 30 -1.18 -12.06 4.22
C SER A 30 -0.67 -10.62 4.06
N TYR A 31 0.16 -10.15 4.98
CA TYR A 31 0.76 -8.84 4.85
C TYR A 31 2.27 -8.97 4.81
N ASP A 32 2.91 -7.98 4.19
CA ASP A 32 4.35 -8.03 3.94
C ASP A 32 5.15 -7.27 4.97
N LYS A 33 4.55 -6.27 5.61
CA LYS A 33 5.27 -5.37 6.50
C LYS A 33 4.40 -4.98 7.68
N VAL A 34 5.06 -4.64 8.77
CA VAL A 34 4.42 -3.98 9.91
C VAL A 34 5.13 -2.65 10.08
N VAL A 35 4.37 -1.57 10.08
CA VAL A 35 4.91 -0.22 10.12
C VAL A 35 4.46 0.47 11.40
N ASP A 36 5.43 0.97 12.16
CA ASP A 36 5.18 1.82 13.31
C ASP A 36 5.44 3.24 12.84
N ALA A 37 4.37 3.97 12.54
CA ALA A 37 4.51 5.26 11.91
C ALA A 37 4.70 6.40 12.88
N ASN A 38 4.23 6.28 14.11
CA ASN A 38 4.32 7.40 15.04
C ASN A 38 4.45 6.94 16.50
N GLY A 39 4.92 5.72 16.68
CA GLY A 39 5.15 5.21 18.02
C GLY A 39 3.90 4.78 18.77
N ASN A 40 2.72 5.01 18.21
CA ASN A 40 1.47 4.69 18.88
C ASN A 40 0.64 3.67 18.17
N LYS A 41 0.86 3.49 16.88
CA LYS A 41 0.04 2.61 16.09
C LYS A 41 0.87 1.83 15.11
N MET A 42 0.57 0.57 15.02
CA MET A 42 1.25 -0.30 14.07
C MET A 42 0.26 -0.72 12.99
N TYR A 43 0.71 -0.64 11.76
CA TYR A 43 -0.13 -0.98 10.61
C TYR A 43 0.43 -2.19 9.89
N LYS A 44 -0.45 -3.12 9.56
CA LYS A 44 -0.10 -4.27 8.75
C LYS A 44 -0.32 -3.90 7.30
N VAL A 45 0.72 -3.97 6.51
CA VAL A 45 0.72 -3.44 5.14
C VAL A 45 1.06 -4.54 4.16
N GLN A 46 0.29 -4.64 3.09
CA GLN A 46 0.64 -5.47 1.96
C GLN A 46 1.18 -4.57 0.86
N VAL A 47 2.35 -4.93 0.32
CA VAL A 47 3.00 -4.16 -0.73
C VAL A 47 2.67 -4.78 -2.07
N LEU A 48 2.14 -3.97 -2.98
CA LEU A 48 1.78 -4.38 -4.32
C LEU A 48 2.46 -3.46 -5.32
N SER A 49 2.59 -3.93 -6.56
CA SER A 49 3.17 -3.09 -7.60
C SER A 49 2.59 -3.44 -8.95
N THR A 50 2.72 -2.52 -9.88
CA THR A 50 2.29 -2.74 -11.24
C THR A 50 3.17 -1.92 -12.19
N ASN A 51 3.36 -2.44 -13.41
CA ASN A 51 4.02 -1.71 -14.48
C ASN A 51 3.01 -0.97 -15.35
N SER A 52 1.74 -1.18 -15.09
CA SER A 52 0.65 -0.59 -15.85
C SER A 52 0.21 0.74 -15.23
N HIS A 53 -0.74 1.40 -15.88
CA HIS A 53 -1.36 2.61 -15.35
C HIS A 53 -2.45 2.31 -14.35
N HIS A 54 -2.80 1.05 -14.18
CA HIS A 54 -3.88 0.68 -13.28
C HIS A 54 -3.59 -0.68 -12.66
N ILE A 55 -4.27 -0.94 -11.57
CA ILE A 55 -4.19 -2.23 -10.89
C ILE A 55 -5.53 -2.48 -10.23
N SER A 56 -5.93 -3.75 -10.17
CA SER A 56 -7.07 -4.13 -9.35
C SER A 56 -6.67 -5.32 -8.51
N PHE A 57 -7.20 -5.38 -7.31
CA PHE A 57 -6.88 -6.46 -6.40
C PHE A 57 -8.04 -6.69 -5.45
N ASN A 58 -8.11 -7.90 -4.91
CA ASN A 58 -9.20 -8.32 -4.05
C ASN A 58 -8.83 -7.99 -2.60
N THR A 59 -9.70 -7.25 -1.93
CA THR A 59 -9.47 -6.85 -0.54
C THR A 59 -10.16 -7.76 0.47
N THR A 60 -11.21 -8.45 0.06
CA THR A 60 -12.01 -9.23 1.01
C THR A 60 -11.28 -10.45 1.55
N GLU A 61 -10.30 -10.95 0.83
CA GLU A 61 -9.55 -12.10 1.26
C GLU A 61 -8.39 -11.74 2.17
N LYS A 62 -8.29 -10.48 2.53
CA LYS A 62 -7.16 -9.98 3.31
C LYS A 62 -7.61 -9.16 4.50
N PRO A 63 -8.45 -9.72 5.38
CA PRO A 63 -9.00 -8.92 6.49
C PRO A 63 -7.95 -8.45 7.48
N GLN A 64 -6.79 -9.07 7.51
CA GLN A 64 -5.74 -8.70 8.45
C GLN A 64 -4.88 -7.54 7.98
N VAL A 65 -5.04 -7.13 6.72
CA VAL A 65 -4.25 -6.04 6.17
C VAL A 65 -4.93 -4.71 6.51
N ASP A 66 -4.16 -3.78 7.06
CA ASP A 66 -4.69 -2.46 7.39
C ASP A 66 -4.58 -1.51 6.21
N PHE A 67 -3.51 -1.59 5.45
CA PHE A 67 -3.28 -0.72 4.30
C PHE A 67 -2.64 -1.52 3.18
N PHE A 68 -2.95 -1.12 1.96
CA PHE A 68 -2.28 -1.62 0.78
C PHE A 68 -1.37 -0.53 0.25
N ALA A 69 -0.08 -0.83 0.15
CA ALA A 69 0.89 0.11 -0.40
C ALA A 69 1.17 -0.32 -1.83
N VAL A 70 0.71 0.48 -2.77
CA VAL A 70 0.74 0.13 -4.19
C VAL A 70 1.70 1.03 -4.93
N LEU A 71 2.73 0.43 -5.52
CA LEU A 71 3.72 1.16 -6.30
C LEU A 71 3.39 1.07 -7.78
N PHE A 72 3.20 2.21 -8.41
CA PHE A 72 3.11 2.29 -9.88
C PHE A 72 4.51 2.55 -10.39
N LYS A 73 5.18 1.51 -10.86
CA LYS A 73 6.62 1.56 -11.13
C LYS A 73 7.01 2.58 -12.17
N LYS A 74 6.21 2.73 -13.21
CA LYS A 74 6.55 3.68 -14.28
C LYS A 74 6.51 5.12 -13.84
N LYS A 75 5.72 5.43 -12.84
CA LYS A 75 5.60 6.79 -12.31
C LYS A 75 6.32 6.95 -10.99
N MET A 76 6.80 5.83 -10.42
CA MET A 76 7.40 5.82 -9.09
C MET A 76 6.49 6.47 -8.07
N GLY A 77 5.19 6.22 -8.21
CA GLY A 77 4.20 6.79 -7.31
C GLY A 77 3.59 5.72 -6.43
N TRP A 78 3.37 6.07 -5.19
CA TRP A 78 2.78 5.17 -4.20
C TRP A 78 1.39 5.62 -3.81
N PHE A 79 0.45 4.66 -3.76
CA PHE A 79 -0.82 4.85 -3.09
C PHE A 79 -0.77 4.05 -1.80
N ILE A 80 -1.15 4.67 -0.70
CA ILE A 80 -1.27 3.99 0.59
C ILE A 80 -2.75 4.00 0.92
N VAL A 81 -3.42 2.90 0.60
CA VAL A 81 -4.87 2.83 0.60
C VAL A 81 -5.35 2.00 1.77
N PRO A 82 -6.25 2.56 2.61
CA PRO A 82 -6.78 1.79 3.73
C PRO A 82 -7.65 0.64 3.23
N ASN A 83 -7.62 -0.45 3.97
CA ASN A 83 -8.44 -1.62 3.66
C ASN A 83 -9.81 -1.39 4.30
N ILE A 84 -10.72 -0.85 3.54
CA ILE A 84 -12.02 -0.46 4.06
C ILE A 84 -13.07 -1.56 3.98
N HIS A 85 -12.73 -2.68 3.37
CA HIS A 85 -13.60 -3.87 3.31
C HIS A 85 -14.96 -3.65 2.66
N LEU A 86 -15.11 -2.58 1.92
CA LEU A 86 -16.42 -2.29 1.33
C LEU A 86 -16.68 -3.02 0.04
N ASN A 87 -15.63 -3.37 -0.69
CA ASN A 87 -15.76 -4.02 -1.97
C ASN A 87 -14.84 -5.21 -2.04
N SER A 88 -15.20 -6.16 -2.88
CA SER A 88 -14.33 -7.30 -3.09
C SER A 88 -13.13 -6.97 -3.95
N VAL A 89 -13.22 -5.93 -4.77
CA VAL A 89 -12.15 -5.55 -5.69
C VAL A 89 -11.91 -4.06 -5.61
N MET A 90 -10.66 -3.69 -5.41
CA MET A 90 -10.24 -2.29 -5.43
C MET A 90 -9.49 -2.03 -6.72
N ARG A 91 -9.83 -0.93 -7.39
CA ARG A 91 -9.19 -0.53 -8.64
C ARG A 91 -8.57 0.83 -8.48
N LEU A 92 -7.30 0.91 -8.81
CA LEU A 92 -6.55 2.16 -8.74
C LEU A 92 -6.02 2.52 -10.11
N ARG A 93 -5.97 3.81 -10.39
CA ARG A 93 -5.42 4.31 -11.63
C ARG A 93 -4.54 5.49 -11.34
N PHE A 94 -3.40 5.55 -12.02
CA PHE A 94 -2.43 6.60 -11.83
C PHE A 94 -2.20 7.34 -13.15
N GLY A 95 -2.10 8.65 -13.08
CA GLY A 95 -1.71 9.48 -14.22
C GLY A 95 -2.87 10.25 -14.79
N ARG A 96 -3.66 9.63 -15.65
CA ARG A 96 -4.75 10.34 -16.26
C ARG A 96 -5.93 10.39 -15.34
N VAL A 97 -6.52 11.57 -15.27
CA VAL A 97 -7.66 11.77 -14.39
C VAL A 97 -8.82 12.18 -15.26
N LEU A 98 -9.74 11.25 -15.50
CA LEU A 98 -10.88 11.53 -16.34
C LEU A 98 -12.12 11.88 -15.55
N ARG A 99 -12.08 11.67 -14.25
CA ARG A 99 -13.20 11.98 -13.38
C ARG A 99 -12.71 11.98 -11.94
N PRO A 100 -13.51 12.46 -11.00
CA PRO A 100 -13.10 12.46 -9.60
C PRO A 100 -12.70 11.07 -9.16
N LYS A 101 -11.67 11.02 -8.33
CA LYS A 101 -11.10 9.76 -7.90
C LYS A 101 -11.43 9.51 -6.48
N GLN A 102 -12.04 8.39 -6.28
CA GLN A 102 -12.33 7.92 -4.97
C GLN A 102 -11.06 7.74 -4.13
N TYR A 103 -9.97 7.35 -4.79
CA TYR A 103 -8.76 6.97 -4.08
C TYR A 103 -7.59 7.93 -4.30
N SER A 104 -7.80 9.04 -5.01
CA SER A 104 -6.68 9.93 -5.31
C SER A 104 -6.12 10.61 -4.06
N ILE A 105 -6.93 10.74 -3.01
CA ILE A 105 -6.46 11.33 -1.77
C ILE A 105 -5.42 10.45 -1.07
N PHE A 106 -5.31 9.20 -1.49
CA PHE A 106 -4.35 8.28 -0.88
C PHE A 106 -3.02 8.21 -1.64
N LEU A 107 -2.86 9.02 -2.68
CA LEU A 107 -1.58 9.13 -3.35
C LEU A 107 -0.59 9.77 -2.38
N SER A 108 0.53 9.10 -2.18
CA SER A 108 1.56 9.54 -1.22
C SER A 108 1.01 9.71 0.20
N ASN A 109 0.08 8.87 0.57
CA ASN A 109 -0.54 8.93 1.90
C ASN A 109 0.35 8.27 2.95
N TRP A 110 1.56 8.79 3.11
CA TRP A 110 2.52 8.19 4.03
C TRP A 110 2.19 8.45 5.50
N ASN A 111 1.18 9.25 5.78
CA ASN A 111 0.68 9.42 7.14
C ASN A 111 -0.29 8.32 7.54
N PHE A 112 -0.62 7.43 6.61
CA PHE A 112 -1.53 6.31 6.86
C PHE A 112 -2.90 6.78 7.33
N ASN A 113 -3.42 7.78 6.66
CA ASN A 113 -4.76 8.26 6.94
C ASN A 113 -5.79 7.34 6.32
N SER A 114 -6.88 7.12 7.05
CA SER A 114 -7.97 6.28 6.57
C SER A 114 -9.06 7.07 5.85
N MET A 115 -8.97 8.38 5.86
CA MET A 115 -9.96 9.23 5.23
C MET A 115 -9.32 10.16 4.27
#